data_8b7b9f82630e648e13fc6c431e3905c7
#
_entry.id   8b7b9f82630e648e13fc6c431e3905c7
#
_cell.length_a   1.000
_cell.length_b   1.000
_cell.length_c   1.000
_cell.angle_alpha   90.00
_cell.angle_beta   90.00
_cell.angle_gamma   90.00
#
_symmetry.space_group_name_H-M   'P 1'
#
loop_
_entity.id
_entity.type
_entity.pdbx_description
1 polymer ?
#
loop_
_entity_poly.entity_id
_entity_poly.type
_entity_poly.pdbx_seq_one_letter_code
_entity_poly.pdbx_strand_id
1 'polypeptide(L)'
;ASDNIITSIRPFKFIDSIYLTRLDAPAFSVSPISLQKRSIECVTQANPQIGSNSTQLALYNLLPLHQIGHHGKGIRIGIADGGFYNADNWEVLPLQQWLGYADLTDEDDDFFGSNGNHGALCLSAILGSTKNYLGAAVDAEYFLFRTEEHNSESPKEIDNWVSAIEMADSLGLHIVSTSLGYSTFDNADFDFQYNDMNGHTSRGAQAALIAARKGLLLVVAAGNDGNKAWPYLSTPADADSILTVGAVDTIGLIANFSSYGPTADGRVKPEVCAVGKHT
;
A
#
# COMPACT_ATOMS: atom_id res chain seq x y z
N ALA A 1 10.12 -15.58 -19.08
CA ALA A 1 9.69 -15.79 -20.48
C ALA A 1 10.88 -16.29 -21.29
N SER A 2 10.66 -17.25 -22.20
CA SER A 2 11.75 -17.67 -23.10
C SER A 2 12.09 -16.54 -24.07
N ASP A 3 13.35 -16.49 -24.54
CA ASP A 3 13.81 -15.49 -25.53
C ASP A 3 12.91 -15.42 -26.77
N ASN A 4 12.29 -16.53 -27.13
CA ASN A 4 11.33 -16.62 -28.24
C ASN A 4 10.05 -15.83 -27.98
N ILE A 5 9.52 -15.83 -26.76
CA ILE A 5 8.33 -15.05 -26.38
C ILE A 5 8.68 -13.57 -26.39
N ILE A 6 9.79 -13.16 -25.78
CA ILE A 6 10.25 -11.78 -25.76
C ILE A 6 10.40 -11.22 -27.17
N THR A 7 11.01 -11.99 -28.07
CA THR A 7 11.18 -11.59 -29.48
C THR A 7 9.85 -11.49 -30.22
N SER A 8 8.87 -12.34 -29.90
CA SER A 8 7.56 -12.34 -30.57
C SER A 8 6.66 -11.17 -30.17
N ILE A 9 6.78 -10.66 -28.92
CA ILE A 9 5.92 -9.57 -28.42
C ILE A 9 6.49 -8.17 -28.63
N ARG A 10 7.83 -8.00 -28.74
CA ARG A 10 8.48 -6.71 -28.99
C ARG A 10 7.93 -5.89 -30.17
N PRO A 11 7.48 -6.49 -31.29
CA PRO A 11 6.95 -5.71 -32.40
C PRO A 11 5.61 -5.03 -32.15
N PHE A 12 4.90 -5.36 -31.06
CA PHE A 12 3.62 -4.74 -30.76
C PHE A 12 3.80 -3.32 -30.22
N LYS A 13 3.17 -2.33 -30.87
CA LYS A 13 3.32 -0.91 -30.57
C LYS A 13 2.84 -0.48 -29.17
N PHE A 14 2.08 -1.34 -28.47
CA PHE A 14 1.61 -1.08 -27.11
C PHE A 14 2.60 -1.58 -26.05
N ILE A 15 3.71 -2.21 -26.45
CA ILE A 15 4.75 -2.68 -25.53
C ILE A 15 5.92 -1.71 -25.60
N ASP A 16 6.05 -0.86 -24.59
CA ASP A 16 7.14 0.11 -24.49
C ASP A 16 8.43 -0.54 -24.02
N SER A 17 8.34 -1.44 -23.04
CA SER A 17 9.50 -2.04 -22.39
C SER A 17 9.23 -3.49 -21.98
N ILE A 18 10.29 -4.30 -21.97
CA ILE A 18 10.27 -5.67 -21.45
C ILE A 18 11.46 -5.80 -20.49
N TYR A 19 11.18 -6.14 -19.24
CA TYR A 19 12.18 -6.34 -18.21
C TYR A 19 12.30 -7.82 -17.83
N LEU A 20 13.51 -8.24 -17.49
CA LEU A 20 13.75 -9.54 -16.87
C LEU A 20 13.71 -9.35 -15.36
N THR A 21 12.70 -9.93 -14.70
CA THR A 21 12.51 -9.79 -13.25
C THR A 21 12.87 -11.08 -12.51
N ARG A 22 12.66 -12.24 -13.16
CA ARG A 22 13.03 -13.55 -12.65
C ARG A 22 13.18 -14.53 -13.82
N LEU A 23 14.17 -15.40 -13.73
CA LEU A 23 14.42 -16.42 -14.77
C LEU A 23 13.45 -17.61 -14.70
N ASP A 24 12.85 -17.89 -13.55
CA ASP A 24 12.12 -19.13 -13.25
C ASP A 24 10.69 -18.92 -12.74
N ALA A 25 10.02 -17.80 -13.04
CA ALA A 25 8.69 -17.56 -12.55
C ALA A 25 7.66 -18.51 -13.19
N PRO A 26 6.89 -19.28 -12.41
CA PRO A 26 5.72 -19.99 -12.91
C PRO A 26 4.65 -18.99 -13.39
N ALA A 27 3.79 -19.45 -14.29
CA ALA A 27 2.73 -18.60 -14.83
C ALA A 27 1.77 -18.13 -13.70
N PHE A 28 1.45 -16.85 -13.72
CA PHE A 28 0.48 -16.22 -12.84
C PHE A 28 -0.82 -17.03 -12.74
N SER A 29 -1.20 -17.45 -11.56
CA SER A 29 -2.55 -17.93 -11.27
C SER A 29 -3.30 -16.84 -10.53
N VAL A 30 -4.21 -16.15 -11.21
CA VAL A 30 -5.18 -15.28 -10.54
C VAL A 30 -6.27 -16.20 -9.98
N SER A 31 -6.33 -16.33 -8.66
CA SER A 31 -7.45 -17.02 -8.03
C SER A 31 -8.74 -16.25 -8.32
N PRO A 32 -9.84 -16.94 -8.70
CA PRO A 32 -11.06 -16.24 -9.04
C PRO A 32 -11.58 -15.44 -7.85
N ILE A 33 -11.87 -14.15 -8.09
CA ILE A 33 -12.43 -13.24 -7.11
C ILE A 33 -13.75 -13.82 -6.62
N SER A 34 -13.75 -14.36 -5.41
CA SER A 34 -14.97 -14.81 -4.75
C SER A 34 -15.67 -13.61 -4.11
N LEU A 35 -16.52 -12.94 -4.88
CA LEU A 35 -17.41 -11.91 -4.34
C LEU A 35 -18.51 -12.59 -3.53
N GLN A 36 -18.25 -12.92 -2.28
CA GLN A 36 -19.31 -13.33 -1.36
C GLN A 36 -20.03 -12.07 -0.85
N LYS A 37 -21.13 -11.74 -1.50
CA LYS A 37 -22.10 -10.77 -0.99
C LYS A 37 -22.75 -11.32 0.29
N ARG A 38 -22.25 -10.93 1.46
CA ARG A 38 -22.98 -11.13 2.72
C ARG A 38 -23.91 -9.93 2.93
N SER A 39 -25.21 -10.16 2.92
CA SER A 39 -26.20 -9.19 3.38
C SER A 39 -26.12 -9.10 4.91
N ILE A 40 -25.70 -7.95 5.43
CA ILE A 40 -25.70 -7.68 6.87
C ILE A 40 -26.56 -6.45 7.13
N GLU A 41 -27.44 -6.59 8.11
CA GLU A 41 -28.31 -5.52 8.60
C GLU A 41 -27.49 -4.39 9.21
N CYS A 42 -27.87 -3.17 8.84
CA CYS A 42 -27.26 -1.94 9.32
C CYS A 42 -27.40 -1.83 10.85
N VAL A 43 -26.29 -1.98 11.58
CA VAL A 43 -26.27 -1.69 13.01
C VAL A 43 -26.30 -0.17 13.16
N THR A 44 -27.37 0.35 13.75
CA THR A 44 -27.56 1.76 14.08
C THR A 44 -26.42 2.24 14.97
N GLN A 45 -25.73 3.26 14.50
CA GLN A 45 -24.54 3.87 15.08
C GLN A 45 -24.71 4.21 16.57
N ALA A 46 -23.97 3.52 17.42
CA ALA A 46 -23.54 4.09 18.68
C ALA A 46 -22.42 5.12 18.35
N ASN A 47 -22.54 6.33 18.86
CA ASN A 47 -21.53 7.40 18.74
C ASN A 47 -20.15 6.81 19.20
N PRO A 48 -19.18 6.56 18.33
CA PRO A 48 -17.96 5.90 18.74
C PRO A 48 -17.23 6.82 19.71
N GLN A 49 -17.04 6.36 20.94
CA GLN A 49 -16.23 7.09 21.88
C GLN A 49 -14.80 7.12 21.32
N ILE A 50 -14.28 8.33 21.16
CA ILE A 50 -12.89 8.58 20.76
C ILE A 50 -11.99 7.87 21.77
N GLY A 51 -11.29 6.82 21.29
CA GLY A 51 -10.56 5.92 22.15
C GLY A 51 -9.07 6.23 22.28
N SER A 52 -8.25 5.20 22.38
CA SER A 52 -6.79 5.29 22.60
C SER A 52 -6.04 6.08 21.51
N ASN A 53 -6.57 6.16 20.30
CA ASN A 53 -6.00 6.91 19.17
C ASN A 53 -6.55 8.34 19.01
N SER A 54 -7.21 8.89 20.02
CA SER A 54 -7.78 10.23 19.98
C SER A 54 -6.76 11.33 19.66
N THR A 55 -5.55 11.23 20.20
CA THR A 55 -4.45 12.19 19.92
C THR A 55 -4.04 12.13 18.44
N GLN A 56 -3.97 10.95 17.86
CA GLN A 56 -3.66 10.74 16.46
C GLN A 56 -4.72 11.39 15.55
N LEU A 57 -6.00 11.11 15.81
CA LEU A 57 -7.11 11.70 15.05
C LEU A 57 -7.17 13.22 15.21
N ALA A 58 -6.87 13.74 16.41
CA ALA A 58 -6.83 15.17 16.68
C ALA A 58 -5.69 15.88 15.93
N LEU A 59 -4.51 15.27 15.84
CA LEU A 59 -3.37 15.83 15.10
C LEU A 59 -3.70 16.04 13.61
N TYR A 60 -4.50 15.16 13.01
CA TYR A 60 -4.98 15.30 11.64
C TYR A 60 -6.23 16.15 11.49
N ASN A 61 -6.75 16.67 12.58
CA ASN A 61 -8.02 17.40 12.61
C ASN A 61 -9.20 16.59 12.02
N LEU A 62 -9.20 15.27 12.22
CA LEU A 62 -10.25 14.37 11.73
C LEU A 62 -11.51 14.39 12.59
N LEU A 63 -11.39 14.73 13.88
CA LEU A 63 -12.52 14.70 14.81
C LEU A 63 -13.70 15.57 14.36
N PRO A 64 -13.50 16.81 13.86
CA PRO A 64 -14.60 17.61 13.32
C PRO A 64 -15.29 16.98 12.12
N LEU A 65 -14.53 16.27 11.25
CA LEU A 65 -15.10 15.57 10.10
C LEU A 65 -15.95 14.38 10.54
N HIS A 66 -15.48 13.61 11.51
CA HIS A 66 -16.25 12.52 12.11
C HIS A 66 -17.53 13.02 12.79
N GLN A 67 -17.46 14.15 13.51
CA GLN A 67 -18.63 14.76 14.18
C GLN A 67 -19.75 15.14 13.20
N ILE A 68 -19.42 15.50 11.97
CA ILE A 68 -20.40 15.83 10.92
C ILE A 68 -20.72 14.65 10.01
N GLY A 69 -20.27 13.43 10.38
CA GLY A 69 -20.64 12.18 9.72
C GLY A 69 -19.76 11.76 8.53
N HIS A 70 -18.58 12.36 8.34
CA HIS A 70 -17.63 11.95 7.31
C HIS A 70 -16.71 10.86 7.84
N HIS A 71 -17.02 9.60 7.50
CA HIS A 71 -16.30 8.40 7.91
C HIS A 71 -15.81 7.55 6.72
N GLY A 72 -15.73 8.12 5.51
CA GLY A 72 -15.27 7.43 4.31
C GLY A 72 -16.36 6.70 3.51
N LYS A 73 -17.64 6.86 3.85
CA LYS A 73 -18.76 6.20 3.15
C LYS A 73 -18.74 6.49 1.65
N GLY A 74 -18.77 5.42 0.83
CA GLY A 74 -18.71 5.50 -0.64
C GLY A 74 -17.30 5.63 -1.20
N ILE A 75 -16.27 5.61 -0.34
CA ILE A 75 -14.86 5.56 -0.78
C ILE A 75 -14.39 4.12 -0.77
N ARG A 76 -13.66 3.73 -1.83
CA ARG A 76 -13.04 2.41 -2.01
C ARG A 76 -11.54 2.54 -1.85
N ILE A 77 -10.96 1.79 -0.92
CA ILE A 77 -9.55 1.85 -0.56
C ILE A 77 -8.91 0.48 -0.82
N GLY A 78 -7.81 0.46 -1.58
CA GLY A 78 -6.91 -0.68 -1.70
C GLY A 78 -5.83 -0.62 -0.63
N ILE A 79 -5.45 -1.76 -0.08
CA ILE A 79 -4.29 -1.90 0.81
C ILE A 79 -3.33 -2.87 0.14
N ALA A 80 -2.18 -2.36 -0.32
CA ALA A 80 -1.10 -3.18 -0.87
C ALA A 80 -0.02 -3.37 0.20
N ASP A 81 0.22 -4.63 0.61
CA ASP A 81 1.08 -4.93 1.76
C ASP A 81 1.59 -6.39 1.73
N GLY A 82 2.50 -6.74 2.65
CA GLY A 82 3.15 -8.03 2.72
C GLY A 82 2.31 -9.16 3.32
N GLY A 83 1.24 -8.87 4.08
CA GLY A 83 0.46 -9.94 4.68
C GLY A 83 -0.72 -9.47 5.51
N PHE A 84 -1.72 -10.36 5.60
CA PHE A 84 -3.00 -10.09 6.24
C PHE A 84 -3.42 -11.23 7.18
N TYR A 85 -2.43 -11.83 7.88
CA TYR A 85 -2.65 -12.96 8.78
C TYR A 85 -3.86 -12.73 9.69
N ASN A 86 -4.81 -13.67 9.62
CA ASN A 86 -6.01 -13.72 10.44
C ASN A 86 -6.93 -12.46 10.35
N ALA A 87 -6.74 -11.58 9.36
CA ALA A 87 -7.52 -10.35 9.23
C ALA A 87 -9.01 -10.59 9.03
N ASP A 88 -9.38 -11.72 8.44
CA ASP A 88 -10.76 -12.18 8.26
C ASP A 88 -11.48 -12.54 9.58
N ASN A 89 -10.73 -12.70 10.68
CA ASN A 89 -11.23 -13.03 12.02
C ASN A 89 -11.03 -11.89 13.04
N TRP A 90 -10.48 -10.74 12.65
CA TRP A 90 -10.27 -9.63 13.57
C TRP A 90 -11.59 -8.89 13.84
N GLU A 91 -12.05 -8.92 15.09
CA GLU A 91 -13.28 -8.21 15.50
C GLU A 91 -13.22 -6.69 15.27
N VAL A 92 -12.03 -6.12 15.19
CA VAL A 92 -11.80 -4.69 14.96
C VAL A 92 -12.11 -4.29 13.52
N LEU A 93 -12.09 -5.22 12.56
CA LEU A 93 -12.27 -4.94 11.14
C LEU A 93 -13.73 -5.13 10.69
N PRO A 94 -14.28 -4.15 9.97
CA PRO A 94 -15.66 -4.22 9.49
C PRO A 94 -15.78 -5.09 8.23
N LEU A 95 -15.90 -6.41 8.40
CA LEU A 95 -15.94 -7.37 7.28
C LEU A 95 -17.06 -7.11 6.26
N GLN A 96 -18.13 -6.41 6.65
CA GLN A 96 -19.23 -6.04 5.76
C GLN A 96 -18.83 -5.04 4.66
N GLN A 97 -17.70 -4.35 4.82
CA GLN A 97 -17.18 -3.36 3.86
C GLN A 97 -16.12 -3.96 2.94
N TRP A 98 -15.89 -5.24 3.06
CA TRP A 98 -14.89 -5.95 2.29
C TRP A 98 -15.35 -6.20 0.85
N LEU A 99 -14.57 -5.72 -0.11
CA LEU A 99 -14.83 -5.94 -1.55
C LEU A 99 -14.18 -7.23 -2.06
N GLY A 100 -13.05 -7.64 -1.47
CA GLY A 100 -12.30 -8.82 -1.87
C GLY A 100 -10.80 -8.70 -1.63
N TYR A 101 -10.06 -9.66 -2.15
CA TYR A 101 -8.59 -9.67 -2.07
C TYR A 101 -7.96 -10.30 -3.32
N ALA A 102 -6.71 -10.01 -3.55
CA ALA A 102 -5.87 -10.68 -4.53
C ALA A 102 -4.51 -10.99 -3.93
N ASP A 103 -4.08 -12.22 -4.10
CA ASP A 103 -2.73 -12.67 -3.86
C ASP A 103 -1.94 -12.57 -5.16
N LEU A 104 -0.89 -11.77 -5.16
CA LEU A 104 -0.03 -11.54 -6.31
C LEU A 104 1.35 -12.17 -6.12
N THR A 105 1.51 -12.94 -5.03
CA THR A 105 2.73 -13.71 -4.75
C THR A 105 2.62 -15.13 -5.31
N ASP A 106 3.74 -15.86 -5.32
CA ASP A 106 3.77 -17.27 -5.73
C ASP A 106 3.77 -18.26 -4.55
N GLU A 107 3.59 -17.75 -3.31
CA GLU A 107 3.93 -18.53 -2.13
C GLU A 107 2.92 -19.62 -1.80
N ASP A 108 1.65 -19.30 -1.73
CA ASP A 108 0.58 -20.25 -1.42
C ASP A 108 -0.81 -19.64 -1.67
N ASP A 109 -1.86 -20.49 -1.59
CA ASP A 109 -3.26 -20.07 -1.74
C ASP A 109 -3.88 -19.57 -0.41
N ASP A 110 -3.11 -19.51 0.70
CA ASP A 110 -3.60 -19.10 2.01
C ASP A 110 -3.34 -17.63 2.29
N PHE A 111 -4.17 -16.76 1.75
CA PHE A 111 -4.05 -15.30 1.88
C PHE A 111 -4.09 -14.82 3.34
N PHE A 112 -4.83 -15.49 4.22
CA PHE A 112 -4.95 -15.16 5.64
C PHE A 112 -4.09 -16.04 6.54
N GLY A 113 -3.24 -16.86 5.95
CA GLY A 113 -2.29 -17.72 6.61
C GLY A 113 -1.12 -16.97 7.27
N SER A 114 -0.07 -17.70 7.64
CA SER A 114 1.01 -17.24 8.51
C SER A 114 1.97 -16.20 7.93
N ASN A 115 1.71 -15.62 6.78
CA ASN A 115 2.64 -14.75 6.04
C ASN A 115 2.69 -13.29 6.55
N GLY A 116 2.58 -13.09 7.86
CA GLY A 116 2.66 -11.77 8.49
C GLY A 116 1.32 -11.06 8.62
N ASN A 117 1.24 -10.08 9.50
CA ASN A 117 0.03 -9.33 9.81
C ASN A 117 0.18 -7.81 9.60
N HIS A 118 1.25 -7.38 8.96
CA HIS A 118 1.56 -5.95 8.82
C HIS A 118 0.45 -5.22 8.04
N GLY A 119 -0.02 -5.78 6.93
CA GLY A 119 -1.13 -5.20 6.14
C GLY A 119 -2.45 -5.16 6.93
N ALA A 120 -2.71 -6.15 7.80
CA ALA A 120 -3.87 -6.12 8.68
C ALA A 120 -3.77 -4.99 9.72
N LEU A 121 -2.57 -4.70 10.26
CA LEU A 121 -2.32 -3.56 11.14
C LEU A 121 -2.54 -2.23 10.41
N CYS A 122 -2.00 -2.09 9.19
CA CYS A 122 -2.23 -0.90 8.36
C CYS A 122 -3.73 -0.70 8.06
N LEU A 123 -4.43 -1.76 7.70
CA LEU A 123 -5.87 -1.76 7.48
C LEU A 123 -6.63 -1.32 8.75
N SER A 124 -6.23 -1.79 9.92
CA SER A 124 -6.90 -1.44 11.18
C SER A 124 -6.77 0.04 11.52
N ALA A 125 -5.68 0.71 11.14
CA ALA A 125 -5.52 2.14 11.31
C ALA A 125 -6.51 2.97 10.48
N ILE A 126 -6.97 2.43 9.36
CA ILE A 126 -7.92 3.08 8.46
C ILE A 126 -9.36 2.75 8.85
N LEU A 127 -9.67 1.48 9.04
CA LEU A 127 -11.03 0.94 9.13
C LEU A 127 -11.40 0.39 10.50
N GLY A 128 -10.42 0.21 11.38
CA GLY A 128 -10.65 -0.41 12.67
C GLY A 128 -11.67 0.34 13.52
N SER A 129 -12.60 -0.39 14.12
CA SER A 129 -13.64 0.19 14.96
C SER A 129 -13.94 -0.71 16.16
N THR A 130 -13.66 -0.20 17.34
CA THR A 130 -14.01 -0.85 18.60
C THR A 130 -14.55 0.19 19.57
N LYS A 131 -14.95 -0.24 20.77
CA LYS A 131 -15.39 0.67 21.85
C LYS A 131 -14.32 1.74 22.20
N ASN A 132 -13.02 1.39 22.02
CA ASN A 132 -11.89 2.22 22.48
C ASN A 132 -10.92 2.59 21.34
N TYR A 133 -11.28 2.36 20.10
CA TYR A 133 -10.44 2.66 18.94
C TYR A 133 -11.31 3.03 17.75
N LEU A 134 -10.94 4.08 17.02
CA LEU A 134 -11.65 4.55 15.84
C LEU A 134 -10.64 4.80 14.71
N GLY A 135 -10.77 4.06 13.61
CA GLY A 135 -10.00 4.27 12.39
C GLY A 135 -10.38 5.57 11.69
N ALA A 136 -9.55 5.99 10.76
CA ALA A 136 -9.74 7.25 10.05
C ALA A 136 -10.97 7.27 9.13
N ALA A 137 -11.32 6.11 8.53
CA ALA A 137 -12.35 6.00 7.49
C ALA A 137 -13.20 4.71 7.67
N VAL A 138 -13.81 4.53 8.83
CA VAL A 138 -14.45 3.29 9.26
C VAL A 138 -15.65 2.85 8.40
N ASP A 139 -16.21 3.73 7.57
CA ASP A 139 -17.32 3.43 6.65
C ASP A 139 -16.85 3.24 5.19
N ALA A 140 -15.53 3.25 4.92
CA ALA A 140 -15.01 3.01 3.57
C ALA A 140 -15.09 1.51 3.20
N GLU A 141 -15.23 1.21 1.91
CA GLU A 141 -15.09 -0.13 1.37
C GLU A 141 -13.61 -0.41 1.08
N TYR A 142 -13.15 -1.66 1.20
CA TYR A 142 -11.74 -1.98 1.03
C TYR A 142 -11.48 -3.26 0.24
N PHE A 143 -10.32 -3.27 -0.44
CA PHE A 143 -9.78 -4.42 -1.16
C PHE A 143 -8.32 -4.64 -0.74
N LEU A 144 -7.91 -5.89 -0.57
CA LEU A 144 -6.58 -6.25 -0.07
C LEU A 144 -5.73 -6.85 -1.19
N PHE A 145 -4.46 -6.42 -1.28
CA PHE A 145 -3.47 -6.96 -2.21
C PHE A 145 -2.27 -7.45 -1.42
N ARG A 146 -1.94 -8.74 -1.49
CA ARG A 146 -0.65 -9.27 -1.02
C ARG A 146 0.33 -9.19 -2.17
N THR A 147 1.41 -8.42 -2.01
CA THR A 147 2.39 -8.13 -3.05
C THR A 147 3.79 -8.60 -2.71
N GLU A 148 4.09 -8.88 -1.44
CA GLU A 148 5.40 -9.24 -0.93
C GLU A 148 5.52 -10.74 -0.68
N GLU A 149 6.66 -11.31 -1.05
CA GLU A 149 7.04 -12.69 -0.75
C GLU A 149 7.71 -12.73 0.64
N HIS A 150 7.32 -13.69 1.49
CA HIS A 150 7.77 -13.71 2.89
C HIS A 150 9.27 -13.99 3.05
N ASN A 151 9.86 -14.75 2.13
CA ASN A 151 11.22 -15.26 2.26
C ASN A 151 12.19 -14.72 1.20
N SER A 152 11.82 -13.74 0.43
CA SER A 152 12.68 -13.16 -0.61
C SER A 152 12.38 -11.68 -0.80
N GLU A 153 13.43 -10.90 -1.03
CA GLU A 153 13.35 -9.50 -1.42
C GLU A 153 13.85 -9.41 -2.87
N SER A 154 12.96 -9.28 -3.81
CA SER A 154 13.31 -9.33 -5.23
C SER A 154 12.57 -8.27 -6.06
N PRO A 155 13.10 -7.87 -7.24
CA PRO A 155 12.41 -6.95 -8.15
C PRO A 155 11.02 -7.43 -8.60
N LYS A 156 10.68 -8.71 -8.41
CA LYS A 156 9.36 -9.25 -8.69
C LYS A 156 8.28 -8.62 -7.82
N GLU A 157 8.59 -8.26 -6.58
CA GLU A 157 7.65 -7.62 -5.67
C GLU A 157 7.21 -6.24 -6.19
N ILE A 158 8.10 -5.52 -6.88
CA ILE A 158 7.71 -4.31 -7.61
C ILE A 158 6.69 -4.64 -8.70
N ASP A 159 6.85 -5.75 -9.43
CA ASP A 159 5.91 -6.15 -10.49
C ASP A 159 4.57 -6.62 -9.90
N ASN A 160 4.59 -7.30 -8.75
CA ASN A 160 3.40 -7.65 -8.00
C ASN A 160 2.66 -6.37 -7.57
N TRP A 161 3.39 -5.38 -7.02
CA TRP A 161 2.83 -4.10 -6.66
C TRP A 161 2.24 -3.35 -7.86
N VAL A 162 2.93 -3.32 -9.00
CA VAL A 162 2.40 -2.73 -10.25
C VAL A 162 1.11 -3.41 -10.66
N SER A 163 1.05 -4.74 -10.59
CA SER A 163 -0.16 -5.52 -10.90
C SER A 163 -1.31 -5.18 -9.93
N ALA A 164 -1.01 -4.96 -8.63
CA ALA A 164 -2.00 -4.49 -7.66
C ALA A 164 -2.57 -3.12 -8.06
N ILE A 165 -1.73 -2.20 -8.49
CA ILE A 165 -2.16 -0.85 -8.91
C ILE A 165 -3.02 -0.89 -10.19
N GLU A 166 -2.64 -1.71 -11.16
CA GLU A 166 -3.45 -1.92 -12.38
C GLU A 166 -4.82 -2.54 -12.05
N MET A 167 -4.85 -3.51 -11.13
CA MET A 167 -6.09 -4.11 -10.65
C MET A 167 -6.94 -3.09 -9.87
N ALA A 168 -6.33 -2.25 -9.05
CA ALA A 168 -7.01 -1.19 -8.30
C ALA A 168 -7.73 -0.20 -9.24
N ASP A 169 -7.08 0.21 -10.34
CA ASP A 169 -7.70 1.04 -11.38
C ASP A 169 -8.89 0.31 -12.03
N SER A 170 -8.72 -0.96 -12.39
CA SER A 170 -9.78 -1.75 -13.03
C SER A 170 -10.99 -2.02 -12.12
N LEU A 171 -10.78 -2.13 -10.81
CA LEU A 171 -11.82 -2.28 -9.79
C LEU A 171 -12.51 -0.96 -9.44
N GLY A 172 -12.01 0.17 -9.95
CA GLY A 172 -12.51 1.50 -9.64
C GLY A 172 -12.26 1.90 -8.20
N LEU A 173 -11.13 1.52 -7.63
CA LEU A 173 -10.71 2.01 -6.32
C LEU A 173 -10.35 3.50 -6.43
N HIS A 174 -10.55 4.24 -5.35
CA HIS A 174 -10.27 5.68 -5.31
C HIS A 174 -8.88 5.97 -4.73
N ILE A 175 -8.46 5.15 -3.76
CA ILE A 175 -7.22 5.32 -3.01
C ILE A 175 -6.52 3.96 -2.93
N VAL A 176 -5.19 3.94 -3.02
CA VAL A 176 -4.39 2.79 -2.58
C VAL A 176 -3.39 3.26 -1.53
N SER A 177 -3.42 2.61 -0.37
CA SER A 177 -2.46 2.78 0.72
C SER A 177 -1.39 1.70 0.61
N THR A 178 -0.13 2.11 0.60
CA THR A 178 1.04 1.25 0.47
C THR A 178 2.03 1.55 1.57
N SER A 179 2.26 0.58 2.46
CA SER A 179 3.27 0.69 3.52
C SER A 179 4.53 -0.11 3.17
N LEU A 180 4.92 -0.06 1.91
CA LEU A 180 6.01 -0.79 1.28
C LEU A 180 7.00 0.17 0.63
N GLY A 181 8.22 -0.31 0.37
CA GLY A 181 9.20 0.47 -0.35
C GLY A 181 10.46 -0.35 -0.64
N TYR A 182 10.99 -0.19 -1.84
CA TYR A 182 12.08 -1.00 -2.38
C TYR A 182 13.32 -0.14 -2.58
N SER A 183 14.47 -0.60 -2.09
CA SER A 183 15.78 0.03 -2.31
C SER A 183 16.89 -1.00 -2.50
N THR A 184 16.85 -2.11 -1.77
CA THR A 184 17.84 -3.18 -1.80
C THR A 184 17.15 -4.53 -1.93
N PHE A 185 17.83 -5.51 -2.52
CA PHE A 185 17.30 -6.84 -2.82
C PHE A 185 18.29 -7.93 -2.38
N ASP A 186 17.83 -9.17 -2.32
CA ASP A 186 18.68 -10.34 -2.02
C ASP A 186 19.86 -10.46 -3.01
N ASN A 187 19.64 -10.12 -4.29
CA ASN A 187 20.71 -9.94 -5.25
C ASN A 187 21.03 -8.46 -5.41
N ALA A 188 22.16 -8.03 -4.88
CA ALA A 188 22.62 -6.65 -4.90
C ALA A 188 22.84 -6.07 -6.31
N ASP A 189 22.88 -6.90 -7.37
CA ASP A 189 22.91 -6.40 -8.75
C ASP A 189 21.65 -5.62 -9.14
N PHE A 190 20.58 -5.78 -8.38
CA PHE A 190 19.30 -5.09 -8.57
C PHE A 190 19.11 -3.90 -7.62
N ASP A 191 20.03 -3.67 -6.68
CA ASP A 191 19.93 -2.57 -5.72
C ASP A 191 19.85 -1.22 -6.42
N PHE A 192 18.90 -0.41 -5.98
CA PHE A 192 18.80 0.97 -6.42
C PHE A 192 19.90 1.82 -5.79
N GLN A 193 20.35 2.80 -6.54
CA GLN A 193 21.22 3.87 -6.06
C GLN A 193 20.41 5.14 -5.81
N TYR A 194 20.94 6.08 -5.02
CA TYR A 194 20.23 7.34 -4.76
C TYR A 194 19.78 8.05 -6.04
N ASN A 195 20.61 8.03 -7.10
CA ASN A 195 20.26 8.64 -8.39
C ASN A 195 19.04 8.00 -9.08
N ASP A 196 18.65 6.80 -8.68
CA ASP A 196 17.48 6.09 -9.19
C ASP A 196 16.18 6.55 -8.52
N MET A 197 16.30 7.21 -7.33
CA MET A 197 15.16 7.78 -6.59
C MET A 197 14.72 9.12 -7.20
N ASN A 198 14.39 9.11 -8.48
CA ASN A 198 14.07 10.28 -9.30
C ASN A 198 12.63 10.28 -9.84
N GLY A 199 11.81 9.32 -9.43
CA GLY A 199 10.41 9.17 -9.84
C GLY A 199 10.20 8.57 -11.23
N HIS A 200 11.28 8.17 -11.93
CA HIS A 200 11.21 7.70 -13.32
C HIS A 200 11.99 6.40 -13.57
N THR A 201 13.00 6.08 -12.77
CA THR A 201 13.86 4.90 -13.01
C THR A 201 13.13 3.62 -12.66
N SER A 202 12.50 3.54 -11.51
CA SER A 202 11.79 2.35 -11.06
C SER A 202 10.48 2.14 -11.82
N ARG A 203 10.14 0.88 -12.11
CA ARG A 203 8.82 0.51 -12.67
C ARG A 203 7.69 0.88 -11.71
N GLY A 204 7.92 0.73 -10.40
CA GLY A 204 6.97 1.14 -9.37
C GLY A 204 6.66 2.64 -9.47
N ALA A 205 7.67 3.50 -9.55
CA ALA A 205 7.48 4.94 -9.69
C ALA A 205 6.78 5.30 -11.01
N GLN A 206 7.12 4.64 -12.13
CA GLN A 206 6.44 4.84 -13.41
C GLN A 206 4.95 4.45 -13.36
N ALA A 207 4.64 3.29 -12.76
CA ALA A 207 3.26 2.83 -12.58
C ALA A 207 2.47 3.77 -11.65
N ALA A 208 3.09 4.25 -10.57
CA ALA A 208 2.50 5.23 -9.68
C ALA A 208 2.10 6.52 -10.41
N LEU A 209 2.97 7.03 -11.26
CA LEU A 209 2.70 8.22 -12.08
C LEU A 209 1.53 8.00 -13.06
N ILE A 210 1.47 6.83 -13.70
CA ILE A 210 0.39 6.48 -14.62
C ILE A 210 -0.94 6.39 -13.86
N ALA A 211 -0.96 5.71 -12.73
CA ALA A 211 -2.15 5.57 -11.88
C ALA A 211 -2.68 6.92 -11.38
N ALA A 212 -1.78 7.80 -10.92
CA ALA A 212 -2.15 9.15 -10.50
C ALA A 212 -2.79 9.96 -11.64
N ARG A 213 -2.26 9.86 -12.86
CA ARG A 213 -2.85 10.49 -14.06
C ARG A 213 -4.23 9.95 -14.42
N LYS A 214 -4.53 8.71 -14.05
CA LYS A 214 -5.85 8.09 -14.22
C LYS A 214 -6.85 8.46 -13.10
N GLY A 215 -6.39 9.13 -12.06
CA GLY A 215 -7.21 9.62 -10.96
C GLY A 215 -7.18 8.74 -9.70
N LEU A 216 -6.31 7.72 -9.65
CA LEU A 216 -6.08 6.92 -8.45
C LEU A 216 -5.15 7.68 -7.49
N LEU A 217 -5.59 7.93 -6.26
CA LEU A 217 -4.74 8.52 -5.23
C LEU A 217 -3.88 7.44 -4.59
N LEU A 218 -2.58 7.52 -4.79
CA LEU A 218 -1.61 6.65 -4.11
C LEU A 218 -1.06 7.35 -2.86
N VAL A 219 -1.13 6.67 -1.73
CA VAL A 219 -0.60 7.10 -0.44
C VAL A 219 0.48 6.10 -0.04
N VAL A 220 1.74 6.54 -0.03
CA VAL A 220 2.91 5.66 0.08
C VAL A 220 3.78 6.10 1.26
N ALA A 221 4.23 5.14 2.07
CA ALA A 221 5.17 5.40 3.15
C ALA A 221 6.53 5.87 2.61
N ALA A 222 7.14 6.85 3.28
CA ALA A 222 8.46 7.35 2.91
C ALA A 222 9.58 6.30 3.09
N GLY A 223 9.37 5.34 3.98
CA GLY A 223 10.34 4.33 4.40
C GLY A 223 10.74 4.47 5.87
N ASN A 224 11.46 3.46 6.38
CA ASN A 224 11.83 3.32 7.79
C ASN A 224 13.36 3.34 8.04
N ASP A 225 14.10 3.98 7.15
CA ASP A 225 15.56 3.90 7.10
C ASP A 225 16.26 5.20 7.46
N GLY A 226 15.54 6.22 7.94
CA GLY A 226 16.07 7.55 8.24
C GLY A 226 17.26 7.58 9.22
N ASN A 227 17.44 6.52 10.02
CA ASN A 227 18.57 6.35 10.94
C ASN A 227 19.55 5.25 10.51
N LYS A 228 19.43 4.74 9.28
CA LYS A 228 20.31 3.72 8.70
C LYS A 228 21.30 4.31 7.68
N ALA A 229 22.12 3.45 7.09
CA ALA A 229 23.08 3.86 6.05
C ALA A 229 22.42 4.40 4.78
N TRP A 230 21.21 3.92 4.47
CA TRP A 230 20.33 4.45 3.44
C TRP A 230 19.18 5.23 4.10
N PRO A 231 19.31 6.54 4.34
CA PRO A 231 18.25 7.29 5.03
C PRO A 231 17.20 7.88 4.10
N TYR A 232 17.33 7.63 2.82
CA TYR A 232 16.51 8.21 1.76
C TYR A 232 15.19 7.47 1.56
N LEU A 233 14.32 8.06 0.74
CA LEU A 233 13.10 7.43 0.28
C LEU A 233 13.41 6.11 -0.46
N SER A 234 12.46 5.18 -0.40
CA SER A 234 12.44 3.98 -1.24
C SER A 234 11.40 4.13 -2.34
N THR A 235 11.61 3.49 -3.51
CA THR A 235 10.59 3.51 -4.55
C THR A 235 9.38 2.65 -4.12
N PRO A 236 8.12 3.02 -4.42
CA PRO A 236 7.67 4.10 -5.30
C PRO A 236 7.43 5.45 -4.62
N ALA A 237 7.89 5.66 -3.36
CA ALA A 237 7.69 6.91 -2.63
C ALA A 237 8.35 8.12 -3.30
N ASP A 238 9.36 7.89 -4.16
CA ASP A 238 10.03 8.90 -4.98
C ASP A 238 9.20 9.38 -6.18
N ALA A 239 8.08 8.71 -6.52
CA ALA A 239 7.26 9.06 -7.68
C ALA A 239 6.65 10.46 -7.56
N ASP A 240 6.47 11.14 -8.69
CA ASP A 240 5.72 12.39 -8.77
C ASP A 240 4.19 12.13 -8.69
N SER A 241 3.44 13.15 -8.30
CA SER A 241 1.97 13.13 -8.31
C SER A 241 1.30 12.09 -7.38
N ILE A 242 2.03 11.58 -6.38
CA ILE A 242 1.51 10.73 -5.31
C ILE A 242 1.71 11.41 -3.95
N LEU A 243 1.02 10.93 -2.92
CA LEU A 243 1.18 11.42 -1.56
C LEU A 243 2.16 10.53 -0.78
N THR A 244 3.39 10.98 -0.61
CA THR A 244 4.39 10.30 0.23
C THR A 244 4.28 10.80 1.66
N VAL A 245 4.27 9.87 2.61
CA VAL A 245 3.99 10.14 4.02
C VAL A 245 5.18 9.76 4.89
N GLY A 246 5.75 10.74 5.58
CA GLY A 246 6.76 10.54 6.63
C GLY A 246 6.14 10.26 7.98
N ALA A 247 6.95 9.77 8.93
CA ALA A 247 6.49 9.44 10.27
C ALA A 247 6.86 10.52 11.30
N VAL A 248 5.89 10.89 12.15
CA VAL A 248 6.08 11.72 13.34
C VAL A 248 5.58 10.99 14.59
N ASP A 249 5.91 11.50 15.77
CA ASP A 249 5.29 11.08 17.02
C ASP A 249 3.98 11.84 17.31
N THR A 250 3.35 11.55 18.45
CA THR A 250 2.08 12.14 18.86
C THR A 250 2.14 13.64 19.15
N ILE A 251 3.33 14.24 19.24
CA ILE A 251 3.52 15.69 19.41
C ILE A 251 4.05 16.35 18.12
N GLY A 252 4.09 15.63 17.00
CA GLY A 252 4.48 16.14 15.70
C GLY A 252 5.99 16.20 15.44
N LEU A 253 6.83 15.59 16.28
CA LEU A 253 8.26 15.51 16.04
C LEU A 253 8.58 14.34 15.10
N ILE A 254 9.47 14.56 14.14
CA ILE A 254 9.89 13.55 13.18
C ILE A 254 10.43 12.32 13.91
N ALA A 255 9.91 11.14 13.56
CA ALA A 255 10.43 9.88 14.04
C ALA A 255 11.82 9.63 13.44
N ASN A 256 12.76 9.21 14.27
CA ASN A 256 14.15 9.04 13.86
C ASN A 256 14.35 7.98 12.74
N PHE A 257 13.42 7.06 12.59
CA PHE A 257 13.44 6.04 11.54
C PHE A 257 12.81 6.53 10.22
N SER A 258 12.01 7.64 10.23
CA SER A 258 11.34 8.10 9.02
C SER A 258 12.35 8.46 7.94
N SER A 259 12.27 7.77 6.80
CA SER A 259 13.05 8.14 5.61
C SER A 259 12.67 9.53 5.11
N TYR A 260 13.58 10.17 4.40
CA TYR A 260 13.44 11.56 3.95
C TYR A 260 14.04 11.80 2.57
N GLY A 261 13.62 12.89 1.96
CA GLY A 261 14.16 13.39 0.71
C GLY A 261 15.39 14.32 0.88
N PRO A 262 15.70 15.10 -0.14
CA PRO A 262 14.96 15.22 -1.40
C PRO A 262 15.05 13.96 -2.27
N THR A 263 14.22 13.88 -3.34
CA THR A 263 14.47 12.94 -4.41
C THR A 263 15.73 13.30 -5.18
N ALA A 264 16.29 12.38 -5.95
CA ALA A 264 17.52 12.61 -6.70
C ALA A 264 17.42 13.73 -7.74
N ASP A 265 16.20 14.00 -8.24
CA ASP A 265 15.89 15.12 -9.14
C ASP A 265 15.52 16.43 -8.38
N GLY A 266 15.64 16.43 -7.05
CA GLY A 266 15.54 17.62 -6.20
C GLY A 266 14.12 17.99 -5.74
N ARG A 267 13.11 17.13 -5.94
CA ARG A 267 11.77 17.39 -5.41
C ARG A 267 11.72 17.19 -3.90
N VAL A 268 10.92 18.03 -3.22
CA VAL A 268 10.66 17.88 -1.79
C VAL A 268 9.75 16.71 -1.55
N LYS A 269 10.21 15.73 -0.77
CA LYS A 269 9.46 14.56 -0.30
C LYS A 269 9.91 14.23 1.14
N PRO A 270 9.06 13.65 1.99
CA PRO A 270 7.61 13.41 1.79
C PRO A 270 6.81 14.71 1.75
N GLU A 271 5.62 14.69 1.15
CA GLU A 271 4.73 15.87 1.09
C GLU A 271 4.09 16.16 2.43
N VAL A 272 3.80 15.12 3.21
CA VAL A 272 3.15 15.23 4.52
C VAL A 272 3.77 14.24 5.51
N CYS A 273 3.46 14.42 6.78
CA CYS A 273 3.82 13.47 7.83
C CYS A 273 2.57 13.03 8.60
N ALA A 274 2.61 11.79 9.10
CA ALA A 274 1.56 11.21 9.91
C ALA A 274 2.16 10.58 11.18
N VAL A 275 1.32 10.35 12.20
CA VAL A 275 1.76 9.66 13.41
C VAL A 275 2.10 8.21 13.05
N GLY A 276 3.36 7.84 13.20
CA GLY A 276 3.89 6.52 12.94
C GLY A 276 4.75 5.99 14.10
N LYS A 277 4.80 6.75 15.20
CA LYS A 277 5.56 6.36 16.39
C LYS A 277 4.65 6.45 17.62
N HIS A 278 4.60 5.38 18.41
CA HIS A 278 3.71 5.25 19.57
C HIS A 278 2.22 5.30 19.18
N THR A 279 1.88 4.64 18.09
CA THR A 279 0.51 4.49 17.60
C THR A 279 -0.23 3.34 18.30
#